data_a6f334a7d6122cd414a2f21af203884a
#
_entry.id   a6f334a7d6122cd414a2f21af203884a
#
_cell.length_a   1.000
_cell.length_b   1.000
_cell.length_c   1.000
_cell.angle_alpha   90.00
_cell.angle_beta   90.00
_cell.angle_gamma   90.00
#
_symmetry.space_group_name_H-M   'P 1'
#
loop_
_entity.id
_entity.type
_entity.pdbx_description
1 polymer ?
#
loop_
_entity_poly.entity_id
_entity_poly.type
_entity_poly.pdbx_seq_one_letter_code
_entity_poly.pdbx_strand_id
1 'polypeptide(L)'
;MGENIKSYAISGTPADCVKVGIEGLFKDINIDLVLSGINNGSNLGTDVIYSGTVSAALEGFILNKPSIAISYDEVNVKREIYKDASKYVVNLVENIKDKLDLLNDCILNVNIPNTKIKGSKITKLGQRNYDNAMV
;
A
#
# COMPACT_ATOMS: atom_id res chain seq x y z
N MET A 1 8.88 -12.51 -16.10
CA MET A 1 8.61 -12.65 -14.65
C MET A 1 9.73 -13.45 -14.08
N GLY A 2 10.37 -13.03 -13.00
CA GLY A 2 11.49 -13.76 -12.40
C GLY A 2 11.03 -15.10 -11.84
N GLU A 3 11.88 -16.10 -11.89
CA GLU A 3 11.60 -17.49 -11.53
C GLU A 3 11.23 -17.72 -10.04
N ASN A 4 11.21 -16.68 -9.21
CA ASN A 4 11.03 -16.76 -7.75
C ASN A 4 9.75 -16.10 -7.22
N ILE A 5 8.77 -15.82 -8.08
CA ILE A 5 7.49 -15.20 -7.63
C ILE A 5 6.51 -16.33 -7.29
N LYS A 6 6.09 -16.38 -6.02
CA LYS A 6 5.00 -17.22 -5.53
C LYS A 6 3.73 -16.38 -5.42
N SER A 7 2.60 -16.93 -5.82
CA SER A 7 1.28 -16.29 -5.73
C SER A 7 0.31 -17.17 -4.95
N TYR A 8 -0.45 -16.55 -4.07
CA TYR A 8 -1.46 -17.21 -3.25
C TYR A 8 -2.76 -16.41 -3.30
N ALA A 9 -3.88 -17.11 -3.24
CA ALA A 9 -5.20 -16.52 -3.06
C ALA A 9 -5.73 -16.92 -1.68
N ILE A 10 -6.11 -15.93 -0.88
CA ILE A 10 -6.60 -16.13 0.48
C ILE A 10 -8.01 -15.58 0.56
N SER A 11 -8.94 -16.36 1.12
CA SER A 11 -10.30 -15.92 1.40
C SER A 11 -10.31 -15.11 2.68
N GLY A 12 -10.58 -13.80 2.58
CA GLY A 12 -10.59 -12.87 3.70
C GLY A 12 -10.38 -11.44 3.27
N THR A 13 -10.17 -10.56 4.24
CA THR A 13 -9.83 -9.16 4.02
C THR A 13 -8.38 -9.00 3.56
N PRO A 14 -7.98 -7.84 3.04
CA PRO A 14 -6.57 -7.57 2.74
C PRO A 14 -5.64 -7.71 3.97
N ALA A 15 -6.11 -7.36 5.17
CA ALA A 15 -5.37 -7.57 6.42
C ALA A 15 -5.18 -9.06 6.72
N ASP A 16 -6.22 -9.90 6.51
CA ASP A 16 -6.10 -11.35 6.67
C ASP A 16 -5.05 -11.94 5.72
N CYS A 17 -4.95 -11.42 4.50
CA CYS A 17 -3.93 -11.85 3.54
C CYS A 17 -2.52 -11.60 4.07
N VAL A 18 -2.28 -10.45 4.68
CA VAL A 18 -0.98 -10.11 5.27
C VAL A 18 -0.69 -10.99 6.48
N LYS A 19 -1.66 -11.15 7.38
CA LYS A 19 -1.52 -11.97 8.57
C LYS A 19 -1.22 -13.43 8.24
N VAL A 20 -2.04 -14.05 7.40
CA VAL A 20 -1.83 -15.44 6.94
C VAL A 20 -0.52 -15.58 6.17
N GLY A 21 -0.15 -14.57 5.39
CA GLY A 21 1.13 -14.55 4.70
C GLY A 21 2.30 -14.61 5.66
N ILE A 22 2.37 -13.69 6.62
CA ILE A 22 3.51 -13.56 7.54
C ILE A 22 3.54 -14.68 8.58
N GLU A 23 2.42 -14.93 9.28
CA GLU A 23 2.38 -15.89 10.40
C GLU A 23 2.18 -17.34 9.95
N GLY A 24 1.70 -17.55 8.73
CA GLY A 24 1.41 -18.87 8.18
C GLY A 24 2.35 -19.28 7.05
N LEU A 25 2.10 -18.76 5.84
CA LEU A 25 2.77 -19.23 4.61
C LEU A 25 4.28 -18.97 4.60
N PHE A 26 4.73 -17.89 5.21
CA PHE A 26 6.12 -17.42 5.19
C PHE A 26 6.73 -17.31 6.59
N LYS A 27 6.18 -18.01 7.59
CA LYS A 27 6.63 -17.93 8.99
C LYS A 27 8.12 -18.16 9.20
N ASP A 28 8.75 -18.96 8.34
CA ASP A 28 10.17 -19.29 8.39
C ASP A 28 11.03 -18.42 7.45
N ILE A 29 10.43 -17.39 6.84
CA ILE A 29 11.10 -16.46 5.94
C ILE A 29 11.10 -15.06 6.57
N ASN A 30 12.25 -14.41 6.58
CA ASN A 30 12.29 -13.00 6.97
C ASN A 30 11.61 -12.16 5.87
N ILE A 31 10.55 -11.45 6.24
CA ILE A 31 9.88 -10.48 5.37
C ILE A 31 10.49 -9.11 5.65
N ASP A 32 11.08 -8.51 4.64
CA ASP A 32 11.74 -7.21 4.75
C ASP A 32 10.75 -6.05 4.59
N LEU A 33 9.71 -6.23 3.78
CA LEU A 33 8.75 -5.17 3.45
C LEU A 33 7.39 -5.74 3.07
N VAL A 34 6.33 -5.13 3.55
CA VAL A 34 4.95 -5.37 3.11
C VAL A 34 4.50 -4.24 2.18
N LEU A 35 4.08 -4.58 0.97
CA LEU A 35 3.46 -3.66 0.03
C LEU A 35 1.99 -4.02 -0.15
N SER A 36 1.10 -3.12 0.22
CA SER A 36 -0.34 -3.29 0.02
C SER A 36 -0.84 -2.41 -1.11
N GLY A 37 -1.51 -2.98 -2.08
CA GLY A 37 -2.04 -2.26 -3.25
C GLY A 37 -1.66 -2.94 -4.58
N ILE A 38 -1.81 -2.27 -5.69
CA ILE A 38 -2.17 -0.84 -5.85
C ILE A 38 -3.71 -0.71 -5.80
N ASN A 39 -4.22 0.11 -4.88
CA ASN A 39 -5.65 0.38 -4.75
C ASN A 39 -6.16 1.20 -5.93
N ASN A 40 -7.37 0.90 -6.36
CA ASN A 40 -8.11 1.68 -7.35
C ASN A 40 -8.91 2.78 -6.64
N GLY A 41 -8.42 3.98 -6.63
CA GLY A 41 -8.90 5.13 -5.87
C GLY A 41 -7.92 5.54 -4.77
N SER A 42 -7.86 6.84 -4.47
CA SER A 42 -7.00 7.39 -3.42
C SER A 42 -7.49 7.06 -2.01
N ASN A 43 -6.56 6.99 -1.07
CA ASN A 43 -6.82 6.88 0.36
C ASN A 43 -6.28 8.14 1.04
N LEU A 44 -7.13 9.16 1.18
CA LEU A 44 -6.77 10.50 1.66
C LEU A 44 -7.58 10.88 2.90
N GLY A 45 -6.97 11.64 3.79
CA GLY A 45 -7.64 12.14 4.98
C GLY A 45 -8.23 11.02 5.84
N THR A 46 -9.44 11.22 6.33
CA THR A 46 -10.16 10.24 7.17
C THR A 46 -10.52 8.94 6.44
N ASP A 47 -10.49 8.91 5.11
CA ASP A 47 -10.82 7.70 4.32
C ASP A 47 -9.85 6.54 4.59
N VAL A 48 -8.64 6.83 5.06
CA VAL A 48 -7.66 5.80 5.43
C VAL A 48 -8.20 4.81 6.46
N ILE A 49 -9.14 5.24 7.33
CA ILE A 49 -9.73 4.42 8.39
C ILE A 49 -10.59 3.28 7.80
N TYR A 50 -11.18 3.51 6.63
CA TYR A 50 -12.07 2.56 5.96
C TYR A 50 -11.37 1.76 4.86
N SER A 51 -10.10 2.03 4.61
CA SER A 51 -9.35 1.43 3.52
C SER A 51 -8.81 0.05 3.86
N GLY A 52 -9.22 -0.96 3.08
CA GLY A 52 -8.63 -2.29 3.16
C GLY A 52 -7.14 -2.30 2.80
N THR A 53 -6.72 -1.45 1.85
CA THR A 53 -5.32 -1.30 1.46
C THR A 53 -4.46 -0.75 2.59
N VAL A 54 -4.96 0.28 3.27
CA VAL A 54 -4.27 0.86 4.44
C VAL A 54 -4.28 -0.13 5.61
N SER A 55 -5.40 -0.82 5.85
CA SER A 55 -5.51 -1.83 6.91
C SER A 55 -4.53 -2.99 6.73
N ALA A 56 -4.28 -3.43 5.49
CA ALA A 56 -3.29 -4.46 5.22
C ALA A 56 -1.86 -3.98 5.52
N ALA A 57 -1.52 -2.73 5.20
CA ALA A 57 -0.23 -2.16 5.58
C ALA A 57 -0.11 -2.00 7.11
N LEU A 58 -1.20 -1.61 7.78
CA LEU A 58 -1.25 -1.55 9.25
C LEU A 58 -1.07 -2.94 9.89
N GLU A 59 -1.64 -3.99 9.31
CA GLU A 59 -1.42 -5.36 9.81
C GLU A 59 0.05 -5.76 9.70
N GLY A 60 0.72 -5.44 8.59
CA GLY A 60 2.16 -5.66 8.45
C GLY A 60 2.96 -4.89 9.51
N PHE A 61 2.61 -3.65 9.77
CA PHE A 61 3.22 -2.82 10.81
C PHE A 61 3.01 -3.41 12.22
N ILE A 62 1.79 -3.86 12.55
CA ILE A 62 1.47 -4.54 13.82
C ILE A 62 2.33 -5.80 14.00
N LEU A 63 2.63 -6.49 12.90
CA LEU A 63 3.50 -7.66 12.89
C LEU A 63 5.01 -7.30 12.80
N ASN A 64 5.36 -6.05 13.12
CA ASN A 64 6.73 -5.53 13.13
C ASN A 64 7.44 -5.65 11.78
N LYS A 65 6.71 -5.40 10.68
CA LYS A 65 7.27 -5.34 9.34
C LYS A 65 7.12 -3.92 8.77
N PRO A 66 8.19 -3.35 8.18
CA PRO A 66 8.06 -2.14 7.38
C PRO A 66 6.94 -2.28 6.38
N SER A 67 6.05 -1.29 6.28
CA SER A 67 4.82 -1.45 5.51
C SER A 67 4.43 -0.19 4.75
N ILE A 68 3.98 -0.37 3.50
CA ILE A 68 3.57 0.70 2.60
C ILE A 68 2.21 0.38 1.99
N ALA A 69 1.26 1.31 2.12
CA ALA A 69 -0.01 1.29 1.39
C ALA A 69 0.12 2.15 0.12
N ILE A 70 -0.34 1.64 -1.00
CA ILE A 70 -0.19 2.28 -2.31
C ILE A 70 -1.55 2.39 -2.98
N SER A 71 -1.91 3.60 -3.39
CA SER A 71 -3.19 3.92 -4.03
C SER A 71 -2.96 4.75 -5.28
N TYR A 72 -3.77 4.52 -6.30
CA TYR A 72 -3.79 5.31 -7.52
C TYR A 72 -5.06 6.17 -7.53
N ASP A 73 -4.90 7.49 -7.73
CA ASP A 73 -5.99 8.47 -7.62
C ASP A 73 -6.84 8.53 -8.88
N GLU A 74 -7.45 7.41 -9.25
CA GLU A 74 -8.45 7.28 -10.30
C GLU A 74 -9.33 6.06 -10.06
N VAL A 75 -10.61 6.17 -10.41
CA VAL A 75 -11.59 5.07 -10.35
C VAL A 75 -11.83 4.55 -11.78
N ASN A 76 -11.97 3.24 -11.95
CA ASN A 76 -12.17 2.57 -13.26
C ASN A 76 -11.00 2.61 -14.23
N VAL A 77 -9.82 2.39 -13.73
CA VAL A 77 -8.56 2.45 -14.48
C VAL A 77 -8.36 1.22 -15.37
N LYS A 78 -7.97 1.44 -16.63
CA LYS A 78 -7.50 0.36 -17.50
C LYS A 78 -6.14 -0.16 -17.01
N ARG A 79 -5.90 -1.46 -17.16
CA ARG A 79 -4.72 -2.18 -16.65
C ARG A 79 -3.36 -1.54 -17.04
N GLU A 80 -3.30 -0.86 -18.18
CA GLU A 80 -2.10 -0.21 -18.69
C GLU A 80 -1.61 0.97 -17.84
N ILE A 81 -2.52 1.64 -17.14
CA ILE A 81 -2.20 2.83 -16.34
C ILE A 81 -1.43 2.45 -15.08
N TYR A 82 -1.66 1.27 -14.51
CA TYR A 82 -0.88 0.77 -13.37
C TYR A 82 0.61 0.56 -13.69
N LYS A 83 1.00 0.53 -14.97
CA LYS A 83 2.40 0.36 -15.37
C LYS A 83 3.31 1.49 -14.88
N ASP A 84 2.85 2.73 -14.97
CA ASP A 84 3.65 3.87 -14.50
C ASP A 84 3.62 4.00 -12.98
N ALA A 85 2.47 3.70 -12.35
CA ALA A 85 2.38 3.57 -10.90
C ALA A 85 3.31 2.47 -10.36
N SER A 86 3.34 1.29 -11.01
CA SER A 86 4.24 0.19 -10.62
C SER A 86 5.71 0.57 -10.76
N LYS A 87 6.10 1.27 -11.83
CA LYS A 87 7.47 1.77 -11.99
C LYS A 87 7.85 2.76 -10.87
N TYR A 88 6.92 3.66 -10.51
CA TYR A 88 7.14 4.57 -9.40
C TYR A 88 7.36 3.82 -8.09
N VAL A 89 6.53 2.80 -7.81
CA VAL A 89 6.65 1.98 -6.60
C VAL A 89 7.98 1.24 -6.56
N VAL A 90 8.41 0.63 -7.67
CA VAL A 90 9.73 -0.02 -7.75
C VAL A 90 10.84 0.98 -7.44
N ASN A 91 10.83 2.16 -8.06
CA ASN A 91 11.81 3.20 -7.78
C ASN A 91 11.76 3.68 -6.33
N LEU A 92 10.57 3.81 -5.73
CA LEU A 92 10.41 4.16 -4.33
C LEU A 92 11.09 3.12 -3.44
N VAL A 93 10.78 1.83 -3.63
CA VAL A 93 11.36 0.74 -2.84
C VAL A 93 12.88 0.70 -3.00
N GLU A 94 13.41 0.82 -4.21
CA GLU A 94 14.86 0.86 -4.45
C GLU A 94 15.55 2.02 -3.72
N ASN A 95 14.88 3.16 -3.57
CA ASN A 95 15.44 4.32 -2.87
C ASN A 95 15.37 4.21 -1.34
N ILE A 96 14.47 3.38 -0.79
CA ILE A 96 14.29 3.28 0.66
C ILE A 96 14.72 1.93 1.24
N LYS A 97 15.07 0.93 0.42
CA LYS A 97 15.40 -0.43 0.88
C LYS A 97 16.48 -0.50 1.97
N ASP A 98 17.43 0.44 1.94
CA ASP A 98 18.51 0.54 2.92
C ASP A 98 18.15 1.44 4.13
N LYS A 99 16.89 1.87 4.23
CA LYS A 99 16.35 2.80 5.23
C LYS A 99 14.97 2.39 5.71
N LEU A 100 14.66 1.11 5.68
CA LEU A 100 13.34 0.59 6.10
C LEU A 100 13.07 0.81 7.59
N ASP A 101 14.09 1.04 8.40
CA ASP A 101 14.01 1.45 9.78
C ASP A 101 13.22 2.76 10.00
N LEU A 102 13.15 3.63 8.99
CA LEU A 102 12.28 4.82 9.01
C LEU A 102 10.78 4.48 9.10
N LEU A 103 10.40 3.25 8.83
CA LEU A 103 9.02 2.75 8.91
C LEU A 103 8.74 1.94 10.21
N ASN A 104 9.65 1.98 11.19
CA ASN A 104 9.46 1.25 12.45
C ASN A 104 8.35 1.84 13.33
N ASP A 105 8.06 3.14 13.19
CA ASP A 105 7.06 3.85 14.00
C ASP A 105 5.82 4.30 13.19
N CYS A 106 5.77 3.98 11.90
CA CYS A 106 4.67 4.39 11.03
C CYS A 106 4.57 3.52 9.78
N ILE A 107 3.44 3.58 9.09
CA ILE A 107 3.30 3.13 7.72
C ILE A 107 3.47 4.30 6.75
N LEU A 108 3.90 4.02 5.54
CA LEU A 108 3.87 4.99 4.45
C LEU A 108 2.59 4.79 3.64
N ASN A 109 1.74 5.83 3.57
CA ASN A 109 0.54 5.83 2.73
C ASN A 109 0.82 6.67 1.47
N VAL A 110 0.97 6.01 0.33
CA VAL A 110 1.35 6.62 -0.95
C VAL A 110 0.12 6.75 -1.84
N ASN A 111 -0.18 7.97 -2.27
CA ASN A 111 -1.22 8.24 -3.25
C ASN A 111 -0.58 8.78 -4.54
N ILE A 112 -0.77 8.07 -5.64
CA ILE A 112 -0.20 8.37 -6.95
C ILE A 112 -1.29 9.03 -7.80
N PRO A 113 -1.15 10.31 -8.20
CA PRO A 113 -2.16 10.99 -8.99
C PRO A 113 -2.21 10.48 -10.44
N ASN A 114 -3.39 10.55 -11.05
CA ASN A 114 -3.59 10.26 -12.48
C ASN A 114 -3.07 11.41 -13.36
N THR A 115 -1.81 11.77 -13.17
CA THR A 115 -1.12 12.79 -13.95
C THR A 115 0.34 12.41 -14.08
N LYS A 116 1.09 13.11 -14.95
CA LYS A 116 2.54 12.91 -15.04
C LYS A 116 3.21 13.12 -13.67
N ILE A 117 3.83 12.07 -13.14
CA ILE A 117 4.56 12.13 -11.87
C ILE A 117 5.77 13.06 -12.04
N LYS A 118 5.84 14.10 -11.19
CA LYS A 118 6.92 15.09 -11.21
C LYS A 118 7.89 14.96 -10.02
N GLY A 119 7.54 14.13 -9.05
CA GLY A 119 8.30 13.91 -7.81
C GLY A 119 7.39 13.47 -6.69
N SER A 120 7.92 13.38 -5.48
CA SER A 120 7.21 13.00 -4.26
C SER A 120 7.15 14.17 -3.28
N LYS A 121 6.07 14.24 -2.51
CA LYS A 121 5.88 15.23 -1.46
C LYS A 121 5.36 14.54 -0.21
N ILE A 122 6.03 14.74 0.92
CA ILE A 122 5.54 14.31 2.22
C ILE A 122 4.42 15.28 2.64
N THR A 123 3.31 14.73 3.10
CA THR A 123 2.13 15.48 3.55
C THR A 123 1.68 14.99 4.91
N LYS A 124 0.77 15.72 5.53
CA LYS A 124 0.06 15.30 6.73
C LYS A 124 -1.31 14.77 6.35
N LEU A 125 -1.82 13.82 7.15
CA LEU A 125 -3.18 13.35 7.02
C LEU A 125 -4.14 14.49 7.36
N GLY A 126 -5.03 14.81 6.41
CA GLY A 126 -6.07 15.84 6.58
C GLY A 126 -7.38 15.23 7.07
N GLN A 127 -8.39 16.09 7.22
CA GLN A 127 -9.76 15.67 7.39
C GLN A 127 -10.49 15.77 6.05
N ARG A 128 -11.35 14.78 5.76
CA ARG A 128 -12.29 14.84 4.64
C ARG A 128 -13.70 14.96 5.20
N ASN A 129 -14.37 16.02 4.84
CA ASN A 129 -15.77 16.24 5.21
C ASN A 129 -16.65 15.85 4.02
N TYR A 130 -17.64 15.01 4.28
CA TYR A 130 -18.67 14.64 3.33
C TYR A 130 -19.94 15.42 3.69
N ASP A 131 -20.09 16.64 3.14
CA ASP A 131 -21.32 17.40 3.26
C ASP A 131 -22.37 16.77 2.35
N ASN A 132 -23.58 16.54 2.90
CA ASN A 132 -24.75 15.99 2.17
C ASN A 132 -24.55 14.58 1.57
N ALA A 133 -23.88 13.70 2.28
CA ALA A 133 -23.65 12.31 1.83
C ALA A 133 -24.95 11.46 1.79
N MET A 134 -26.03 11.93 2.37
CA MET A 134 -27.37 11.33 2.29
C MET A 134 -28.35 12.29 1.61
N VAL A 135 -28.73 11.97 0.38
CA VAL A 135 -29.85 12.57 -0.35
C VAL A 135 -30.88 11.50 -0.59
#